data_9219018414172e9194273c0aa4319188
#
_entry.id   9219018414172e9194273c0aa4319188
#
_cell.length_a   1.000
_cell.length_b   1.000
_cell.length_c   1.000
_cell.angle_alpha   90.00
_cell.angle_beta   90.00
_cell.angle_gamma   90.00
#
_symmetry.space_group_name_H-M   'P 1'
#
loop_
_entity.id
_entity.type
_entity.pdbx_description
1 polymer ?
#
loop_
_entity_poly.entity_id
_entity_poly.type
_entity_poly.pdbx_seq_one_letter_code
_entity_poly.pdbx_strand_id
1 'polypeptide(L)'
;MKSKSLTSLVRIMVLSVLIEACATFLDKKPESSVPSEEAITNLTGARASIIGAYANLASGYSISFTIFPDLLADNLAHNGSITDLDQFKSHNILSNNGYVSSLWQSLYQGINRVNYILEKVPLLSDPAFTDQKRIIAEAKFIRALLYFHLIRYWGDVPLIKAPTKTAENLLVSRTPKEQVYTLVQTDLREATPDLPEAAIGRATQSAAQALSARVALELQDYAAVAALSEAILQRRQFSLVSDYRMLFDTKNTIESIFELQYYPTSANGLAFWFFPTALGGRNEVGPRGAGSTLESAYEPGDRRKIASISPGNLILDGKTIPAGTGIKYSRISSQDDNVQVIRYAEVMLIRAEALAQIGNQTESLELLNQIRQRAGLGALPIRDKKELLMAIEQEKRVELAMEGYRWFDLIRTGRAQDVLKITDSKKLVLPIPQQEILINPNLVQNEGY
;
A
#
# COMPACT_ATOMS: atom_id res chain seq x y z
N MET A 1 43.27 16.57 -63.34
CA MET A 1 42.91 15.52 -62.34
C MET A 1 43.11 15.99 -60.90
N LYS A 2 43.62 17.17 -60.53
CA LYS A 2 43.85 17.59 -59.12
C LYS A 2 42.64 18.25 -58.40
N SER A 3 41.62 18.72 -59.16
CA SER A 3 40.48 19.47 -58.61
C SER A 3 39.41 18.55 -57.95
N LYS A 4 39.22 17.33 -58.43
CA LYS A 4 38.21 16.39 -57.90
C LYS A 4 38.58 15.75 -56.54
N SER A 5 39.87 15.69 -56.21
CA SER A 5 40.37 15.16 -54.96
C SER A 5 40.14 16.09 -53.76
N LEU A 6 40.29 17.41 -53.99
CA LEU A 6 40.13 18.41 -52.93
C LEU A 6 38.66 18.59 -52.50
N THR A 7 37.73 18.52 -53.45
CA THR A 7 36.29 18.60 -53.16
C THR A 7 35.77 17.34 -52.43
N SER A 8 36.38 16.17 -52.67
CA SER A 8 36.04 14.95 -51.95
C SER A 8 36.52 14.98 -50.50
N LEU A 9 37.74 15.50 -50.25
CA LEU A 9 38.28 15.64 -48.87
C LEU A 9 37.49 16.66 -48.04
N VAL A 10 37.09 17.77 -48.63
CA VAL A 10 36.26 18.79 -47.95
C VAL A 10 34.85 18.23 -47.61
N ARG A 11 34.26 17.41 -48.49
CA ARG A 11 32.98 16.74 -48.21
C ARG A 11 33.07 15.73 -47.07
N ILE A 12 34.15 14.96 -46.99
CA ILE A 12 34.37 14.00 -45.89
C ILE A 12 34.60 14.77 -44.58
N MET A 13 35.33 15.85 -44.57
CA MET A 13 35.60 16.65 -43.39
C MET A 13 34.34 17.38 -42.85
N VAL A 14 33.46 17.86 -43.75
CA VAL A 14 32.17 18.43 -43.37
C VAL A 14 31.22 17.37 -42.82
N LEU A 15 31.26 16.13 -43.38
CA LEU A 15 30.41 15.02 -42.91
C LEU A 15 30.83 14.53 -41.51
N SER A 16 32.15 14.49 -41.19
CA SER A 16 32.64 14.12 -39.86
C SER A 16 32.31 15.16 -38.81
N VAL A 17 32.36 16.47 -39.12
CA VAL A 17 31.94 17.52 -38.17
C VAL A 17 30.43 17.50 -37.88
N LEU A 18 29.62 17.10 -38.86
CA LEU A 18 28.17 16.94 -38.67
C LEU A 18 27.82 15.73 -37.81
N ILE A 19 28.62 14.67 -37.80
CA ILE A 19 28.41 13.47 -36.97
C ILE A 19 28.79 13.76 -35.51
N GLU A 20 29.84 14.51 -35.23
CA GLU A 20 30.21 14.93 -33.86
C GLU A 20 29.21 15.92 -33.25
N ALA A 21 28.61 16.80 -34.04
CA ALA A 21 27.57 17.73 -33.58
C ALA A 21 26.26 17.02 -33.17
N CYS A 22 25.95 15.87 -33.76
CA CYS A 22 24.78 15.06 -33.39
C CYS A 22 25.02 14.26 -32.10
N ALA A 23 26.23 13.85 -31.78
CA ALA A 23 26.54 13.09 -30.58
C ALA A 23 26.32 13.91 -29.30
N THR A 24 26.76 15.19 -29.32
CA THR A 24 26.57 16.11 -28.17
C THR A 24 25.12 16.56 -27.96
N PHE A 25 24.26 16.44 -28.97
CA PHE A 25 22.83 16.76 -28.84
C PHE A 25 22.03 15.61 -28.22
N LEU A 26 22.52 14.37 -28.34
CA LEU A 26 21.90 13.16 -27.74
C LEU A 26 22.31 12.96 -26.28
N ASP A 27 23.41 13.57 -25.82
CA ASP A 27 23.93 13.48 -24.45
C ASP A 27 23.38 14.58 -23.51
N LYS A 28 22.36 15.35 -23.92
CA LYS A 28 21.72 16.29 -23.01
C LYS A 28 21.01 15.52 -21.89
N LYS A 29 21.58 15.61 -20.69
CA LYS A 29 20.88 15.18 -19.46
C LYS A 29 19.56 15.93 -19.36
N PRO A 30 18.45 15.28 -18.98
CA PRO A 30 17.18 15.95 -18.82
C PRO A 30 17.34 17.10 -17.81
N GLU A 31 17.06 18.34 -18.23
CA GLU A 31 17.16 19.54 -17.37
C GLU A 31 16.15 19.51 -16.21
N SER A 32 15.12 18.64 -16.30
CA SER A 32 14.03 18.52 -15.33
C SER A 32 14.14 17.34 -14.36
N SER A 33 15.15 16.45 -14.52
CA SER A 33 15.35 15.31 -13.61
C SER A 33 16.83 15.01 -13.40
N VAL A 34 17.25 14.95 -12.14
CA VAL A 34 18.59 14.46 -11.78
C VAL A 34 18.60 12.94 -11.91
N PRO A 35 19.52 12.31 -12.67
CA PRO A 35 19.67 10.87 -12.71
C PRO A 35 19.80 10.31 -11.30
N SER A 36 19.13 9.19 -11.02
CA SER A 36 19.11 8.58 -9.67
C SER A 36 20.51 8.29 -9.11
N GLU A 37 21.49 8.04 -9.98
CA GLU A 37 22.89 7.83 -9.61
C GLU A 37 23.58 9.10 -9.08
N GLU A 38 23.16 10.26 -9.57
CA GLU A 38 23.72 11.57 -9.21
C GLU A 38 22.91 12.28 -8.12
N ALA A 39 21.73 11.78 -7.79
CA ALA A 39 20.81 12.38 -6.82
C ALA A 39 21.31 12.31 -5.37
N ILE A 40 22.11 11.28 -5.03
CA ILE A 40 22.56 11.02 -3.65
C ILE A 40 24.08 11.15 -3.59
N THR A 41 24.57 12.38 -3.59
CA THR A 41 26.01 12.69 -3.48
C THR A 41 26.37 13.42 -2.20
N ASN A 42 25.36 13.85 -1.44
CA ASN A 42 25.52 14.60 -0.20
C ASN A 42 24.29 14.46 0.70
N LEU A 43 24.34 15.05 1.89
CA LEU A 43 23.28 15.07 2.89
C LEU A 43 21.95 15.59 2.36
N THR A 44 21.95 16.66 1.57
CA THR A 44 20.71 17.23 0.98
C THR A 44 20.08 16.26 -0.01
N GLY A 45 20.87 15.63 -0.87
CA GLY A 45 20.42 14.60 -1.79
C GLY A 45 19.85 13.37 -1.08
N ALA A 46 20.49 12.92 0.00
CA ALA A 46 20.00 11.81 0.83
C ALA A 46 18.61 12.12 1.44
N ARG A 47 18.45 13.30 2.03
CA ARG A 47 17.17 13.76 2.61
C ARG A 47 16.08 13.92 1.55
N ALA A 48 16.40 14.50 0.40
CA ALA A 48 15.45 14.61 -0.71
C ALA A 48 15.01 13.24 -1.25
N SER A 49 15.93 12.28 -1.35
CA SER A 49 15.65 10.94 -1.85
C SER A 49 14.69 10.15 -0.96
N ILE A 50 14.85 10.24 0.37
CA ILE A 50 13.91 9.55 1.27
C ILE A 50 12.52 10.22 1.25
N ILE A 51 12.41 11.53 1.12
CA ILE A 51 11.13 12.23 0.93
C ILE A 51 10.47 11.73 -0.37
N GLY A 52 11.25 11.63 -1.46
CA GLY A 52 10.76 11.08 -2.72
C GLY A 52 10.32 9.61 -2.63
N ALA A 53 10.93 8.80 -1.74
CA ALA A 53 10.48 7.44 -1.50
C ALA A 53 9.13 7.38 -0.79
N TYR A 54 8.88 8.25 0.19
CA TYR A 54 7.55 8.40 0.80
C TYR A 54 6.50 8.92 -0.18
N ALA A 55 6.85 9.85 -1.06
CA ALA A 55 5.93 10.35 -2.09
C ALA A 55 5.52 9.23 -3.08
N ASN A 56 6.46 8.37 -3.49
CA ASN A 56 6.16 7.20 -4.29
C ASN A 56 5.26 6.20 -3.53
N LEU A 57 5.55 5.92 -2.27
CA LEU A 57 4.71 5.07 -1.42
C LEU A 57 3.29 5.64 -1.33
N ALA A 58 3.15 6.94 -1.07
CA ALA A 58 1.87 7.62 -0.96
C ALA A 58 1.04 7.50 -2.25
N SER A 59 1.66 7.57 -3.43
CA SER A 59 0.94 7.43 -4.70
C SER A 59 0.22 6.07 -4.84
N GLY A 60 0.78 5.00 -4.28
CA GLY A 60 0.16 3.67 -4.26
C GLY A 60 -1.07 3.57 -3.33
N TYR A 61 -1.10 4.39 -2.26
CA TYR A 61 -2.20 4.39 -1.29
C TYR A 61 -3.43 5.21 -1.72
N SER A 62 -3.52 5.67 -2.95
CA SER A 62 -4.74 6.26 -3.48
C SER A 62 -5.78 5.17 -3.83
N ILE A 63 -5.60 4.44 -4.93
CA ILE A 63 -6.56 3.41 -5.37
C ILE A 63 -6.05 1.99 -5.07
N SER A 64 -4.74 1.75 -5.26
CA SER A 64 -4.21 0.39 -5.37
C SER A 64 -4.18 -0.35 -4.04
N PHE A 65 -3.83 0.31 -2.94
CA PHE A 65 -3.75 -0.35 -1.64
C PHE A 65 -4.99 -0.14 -0.78
N THR A 66 -5.84 0.84 -1.13
CA THR A 66 -7.05 1.18 -0.36
C THR A 66 -8.30 0.60 -1.00
N ILE A 67 -8.49 0.75 -2.32
CA ILE A 67 -9.73 0.35 -3.01
C ILE A 67 -9.65 -1.07 -3.54
N PHE A 68 -8.55 -1.47 -4.22
CA PHE A 68 -8.49 -2.79 -4.86
C PHE A 68 -8.75 -3.96 -3.93
N PRO A 69 -8.19 -4.05 -2.70
CA PRO A 69 -8.47 -5.18 -1.83
C PRO A 69 -9.91 -5.28 -1.36
N ASP A 70 -10.60 -4.16 -1.23
CA ASP A 70 -12.01 -4.14 -0.87
C ASP A 70 -12.93 -4.37 -2.10
N LEU A 71 -12.47 -4.01 -3.31
CA LEU A 71 -13.16 -4.29 -4.57
C LEU A 71 -13.03 -5.77 -4.98
N LEU A 72 -11.85 -6.37 -4.82
CA LEU A 72 -11.62 -7.80 -4.96
C LEU A 72 -12.44 -8.62 -3.96
N ALA A 73 -12.75 -8.05 -2.81
CA ALA A 73 -13.55 -8.68 -1.76
C ALA A 73 -15.05 -8.32 -1.88
N ASP A 74 -15.77 -8.49 -0.77
CA ASP A 74 -17.20 -8.29 -0.64
C ASP A 74 -17.57 -6.93 0.01
N ASN A 75 -16.61 -6.00 0.14
CA ASN A 75 -16.82 -4.67 0.72
C ASN A 75 -17.23 -3.61 -0.30
N LEU A 76 -16.72 -3.66 -1.53
CA LEU A 76 -17.03 -2.68 -2.56
C LEU A 76 -17.65 -3.31 -3.79
N ALA A 77 -18.53 -2.55 -4.43
CA ALA A 77 -19.07 -2.80 -5.76
C ALA A 77 -18.32 -1.92 -6.79
N HIS A 78 -18.28 -2.36 -8.04
CA HIS A 78 -17.99 -1.53 -9.20
C HIS A 78 -19.30 -0.93 -9.71
N ASN A 79 -19.44 0.37 -9.69
CA ASN A 79 -20.66 1.11 -10.05
C ASN A 79 -20.50 1.93 -11.33
N GLY A 80 -19.28 2.09 -11.80
CA GLY A 80 -18.94 2.95 -12.92
C GLY A 80 -18.77 2.23 -14.25
N SER A 81 -17.89 2.74 -15.10
CA SER A 81 -17.72 2.28 -16.49
C SER A 81 -16.28 1.83 -16.83
N ILE A 82 -15.36 1.86 -15.87
CA ILE A 82 -13.97 1.45 -16.13
C ILE A 82 -13.88 -0.07 -16.15
N THR A 83 -13.76 -0.63 -17.35
CA THR A 83 -13.71 -2.09 -17.56
C THR A 83 -12.56 -2.77 -16.81
N ASP A 84 -11.43 -2.12 -16.67
CA ASP A 84 -10.29 -2.65 -15.90
C ASP A 84 -10.60 -2.82 -14.41
N LEU A 85 -11.45 -1.95 -13.83
CA LEU A 85 -11.92 -2.10 -12.43
C LEU A 85 -13.02 -3.16 -12.32
N ASP A 86 -13.87 -3.33 -13.35
CA ASP A 86 -14.84 -4.42 -13.40
C ASP A 86 -14.15 -5.79 -13.38
N GLN A 87 -12.97 -5.91 -14.02
CA GLN A 87 -12.17 -7.13 -13.97
C GLN A 87 -11.74 -7.51 -12.54
N PHE A 88 -11.45 -6.53 -11.68
CA PHE A 88 -11.17 -6.81 -10.26
C PHE A 88 -12.41 -7.37 -9.57
N LYS A 89 -13.56 -6.73 -9.76
CA LYS A 89 -14.82 -7.16 -9.11
C LYS A 89 -15.31 -8.52 -9.58
N SER A 90 -15.14 -8.83 -10.85
CA SER A 90 -15.55 -10.12 -11.46
C SER A 90 -14.50 -11.22 -11.29
N HIS A 91 -13.32 -10.93 -10.70
CA HIS A 91 -12.15 -11.83 -10.62
C HIS A 91 -11.70 -12.37 -11.99
N ASN A 92 -11.95 -11.60 -13.06
CA ASN A 92 -11.54 -11.95 -14.42
C ASN A 92 -10.49 -10.95 -14.94
N ILE A 93 -9.42 -10.80 -14.17
CA ILE A 93 -8.37 -9.83 -14.45
C ILE A 93 -7.48 -10.34 -15.58
N LEU A 94 -7.30 -9.51 -16.61
CA LEU A 94 -6.44 -9.82 -17.74
C LEU A 94 -5.01 -9.37 -17.48
N SER A 95 -4.02 -10.06 -18.07
CA SER A 95 -2.59 -9.71 -17.90
C SER A 95 -2.21 -8.35 -18.51
N ASN A 96 -3.04 -7.80 -19.39
CA ASN A 96 -2.88 -6.45 -19.96
C ASN A 96 -3.69 -5.37 -19.22
N ASN A 97 -4.27 -5.67 -18.04
CA ASN A 97 -4.98 -4.69 -17.21
C ASN A 97 -4.06 -3.54 -16.81
N GLY A 98 -4.48 -2.30 -17.12
CA GLY A 98 -3.66 -1.10 -16.93
C GLY A 98 -3.38 -0.80 -15.46
N TYR A 99 -4.32 -1.08 -14.55
CA TYR A 99 -4.13 -0.88 -13.11
C TYR A 99 -3.16 -1.89 -12.50
N VAL A 100 -3.21 -3.15 -12.95
CA VAL A 100 -2.24 -4.18 -12.52
C VAL A 100 -0.83 -3.80 -12.95
N SER A 101 -0.66 -3.34 -14.21
CA SER A 101 0.63 -2.88 -14.73
C SER A 101 1.15 -1.66 -13.98
N SER A 102 0.30 -0.67 -13.76
CA SER A 102 0.68 0.55 -13.03
C SER A 102 1.07 0.27 -11.58
N LEU A 103 0.37 -0.64 -10.89
CA LEU A 103 0.69 -1.04 -9.53
C LEU A 103 2.04 -1.75 -9.46
N TRP A 104 2.28 -2.73 -10.34
CA TRP A 104 3.58 -3.42 -10.43
C TRP A 104 4.74 -2.45 -10.64
N GLN A 105 4.62 -1.58 -11.63
CA GLN A 105 5.64 -0.58 -11.95
C GLN A 105 5.89 0.39 -10.80
N SER A 106 4.84 0.90 -10.15
CA SER A 106 4.96 1.80 -9.00
C SER A 106 5.71 1.15 -7.84
N LEU A 107 5.42 -0.13 -7.54
CA LEU A 107 6.10 -0.89 -6.48
C LEU A 107 7.59 -1.07 -6.78
N TYR A 108 7.94 -1.50 -8.00
CA TYR A 108 9.35 -1.69 -8.37
C TYR A 108 10.12 -0.37 -8.54
N GLN A 109 9.48 0.71 -8.98
CA GLN A 109 10.06 2.05 -8.96
C GLN A 109 10.40 2.49 -7.54
N GLY A 110 9.50 2.25 -6.58
CA GLY A 110 9.73 2.51 -5.16
C GLY A 110 10.89 1.69 -4.61
N ILE A 111 10.93 0.37 -4.91
CA ILE A 111 12.02 -0.53 -4.52
C ILE A 111 13.35 -0.06 -5.10
N ASN A 112 13.39 0.29 -6.38
CA ASN A 112 14.61 0.79 -7.00
C ASN A 112 15.10 2.08 -6.33
N ARG A 113 14.20 3.00 -6.02
CA ARG A 113 14.52 4.26 -5.33
C ARG A 113 15.12 4.02 -3.94
N VAL A 114 14.52 3.14 -3.14
CA VAL A 114 15.06 2.82 -1.81
C VAL A 114 16.35 2.02 -1.89
N ASN A 115 16.55 1.19 -2.90
CA ASN A 115 17.81 0.50 -3.13
C ASN A 115 18.96 1.49 -3.42
N TYR A 116 18.72 2.59 -4.17
CA TYR A 116 19.71 3.66 -4.32
C TYR A 116 20.06 4.33 -2.98
N ILE A 117 19.06 4.57 -2.12
CA ILE A 117 19.31 5.11 -0.77
C ILE A 117 20.19 4.14 0.03
N LEU A 118 19.85 2.85 0.04
CA LEU A 118 20.57 1.83 0.79
C LEU A 118 21.99 1.58 0.28
N GLU A 119 22.25 1.82 -1.02
CA GLU A 119 23.59 1.72 -1.60
C GLU A 119 24.44 2.97 -1.33
N LYS A 120 23.87 4.17 -1.52
CA LYS A 120 24.63 5.42 -1.56
C LYS A 120 24.77 6.10 -0.20
N VAL A 121 23.69 6.12 0.59
CA VAL A 121 23.69 6.84 1.88
C VAL A 121 24.76 6.34 2.86
N PRO A 122 25.04 5.02 3.00
CA PRO A 122 26.11 4.54 3.88
C PRO A 122 27.52 5.02 3.49
N LEU A 123 27.72 5.42 2.22
CA LEU A 123 29.01 5.88 1.69
C LEU A 123 29.26 7.38 1.94
N LEU A 124 28.25 8.13 2.35
CA LEU A 124 28.39 9.56 2.63
C LEU A 124 29.09 9.77 3.98
N SER A 125 30.21 10.46 3.94
CA SER A 125 31.00 10.79 5.14
C SER A 125 30.92 12.29 5.39
N ASP A 126 29.92 12.73 6.15
CA ASP A 126 29.73 14.13 6.54
C ASP A 126 29.43 14.16 8.04
N PRO A 127 30.26 14.80 8.88
CA PRO A 127 30.02 14.92 10.31
C PRO A 127 28.67 15.56 10.67
N ALA A 128 28.10 16.39 9.79
CA ALA A 128 26.78 16.99 9.96
C ALA A 128 25.63 16.01 9.68
N PHE A 129 25.92 14.80 9.19
CA PHE A 129 24.91 13.80 8.84
C PHE A 129 24.45 12.98 10.05
N THR A 130 23.78 13.61 10.99
CA THR A 130 23.30 12.98 12.23
C THR A 130 22.09 12.06 12.03
N ASP A 131 21.38 12.18 10.92
CA ASP A 131 20.18 11.39 10.61
C ASP A 131 20.42 10.28 9.57
N GLN A 132 21.67 9.94 9.28
CA GLN A 132 22.06 8.89 8.31
C GLN A 132 21.42 7.53 8.65
N LYS A 133 21.56 7.05 9.88
CA LYS A 133 20.99 5.76 10.33
C LYS A 133 19.47 5.74 10.18
N ARG A 134 18.82 6.85 10.56
CA ARG A 134 17.37 7.00 10.40
C ARG A 134 16.93 6.90 8.94
N ILE A 135 17.62 7.58 8.01
CA ILE A 135 17.28 7.52 6.57
C ILE A 135 17.43 6.10 6.03
N ILE A 136 18.47 5.37 6.42
CA ILE A 136 18.68 3.97 6.08
C ILE A 136 17.54 3.10 6.65
N ALA A 137 17.16 3.31 7.90
CA ALA A 137 16.08 2.58 8.55
C ALA A 137 14.72 2.84 7.88
N GLU A 138 14.42 4.08 7.55
CA GLU A 138 13.20 4.44 6.82
C GLU A 138 13.18 3.80 5.41
N ALA A 139 14.30 3.77 4.70
CA ALA A 139 14.40 3.11 3.40
C ALA A 139 14.15 1.59 3.51
N LYS A 140 14.69 0.92 4.53
CA LYS A 140 14.39 -0.49 4.82
C LYS A 140 12.91 -0.70 5.14
N PHE A 141 12.30 0.14 5.98
CA PHE A 141 10.87 0.06 6.28
C PHE A 141 10.01 0.18 5.02
N ILE A 142 10.31 1.15 4.14
CA ILE A 142 9.59 1.34 2.89
C ILE A 142 9.79 0.11 1.97
N ARG A 143 11.02 -0.41 1.84
CA ARG A 143 11.29 -1.60 1.03
C ARG A 143 10.52 -2.82 1.52
N ALA A 144 10.50 -3.02 2.83
CA ALA A 144 9.72 -4.08 3.46
C ALA A 144 8.22 -3.96 3.14
N LEU A 145 7.64 -2.77 3.27
CA LEU A 145 6.23 -2.53 2.99
C LEU A 145 5.89 -2.74 1.50
N LEU A 146 6.75 -2.28 0.58
CA LEU A 146 6.56 -2.46 -0.86
C LEU A 146 6.62 -3.95 -1.25
N TYR A 147 7.61 -4.71 -0.75
CA TYR A 147 7.67 -6.15 -0.98
C TYR A 147 6.51 -6.90 -0.33
N PHE A 148 6.07 -6.48 0.85
CA PHE A 148 4.91 -7.06 1.49
C PHE A 148 3.64 -6.90 0.65
N HIS A 149 3.45 -5.75 -0.03
CA HIS A 149 2.37 -5.58 -1.00
C HIS A 149 2.55 -6.49 -2.23
N LEU A 150 3.77 -6.57 -2.80
CA LEU A 150 4.05 -7.42 -3.96
C LEU A 150 3.67 -8.87 -3.71
N ILE A 151 4.15 -9.47 -2.62
CA ILE A 151 3.90 -10.89 -2.34
C ILE A 151 2.43 -11.19 -2.04
N ARG A 152 1.70 -10.26 -1.43
CA ARG A 152 0.27 -10.44 -1.17
C ARG A 152 -0.57 -10.39 -2.44
N TYR A 153 -0.15 -9.61 -3.45
CA TYR A 153 -0.87 -9.52 -4.72
C TYR A 153 -0.48 -10.59 -5.71
N TRP A 154 0.82 -10.93 -5.83
CA TRP A 154 1.32 -11.81 -6.91
C TRP A 154 1.93 -13.13 -6.45
N GLY A 155 2.13 -13.34 -5.16
CA GLY A 155 2.89 -14.47 -4.66
C GLY A 155 4.39 -14.32 -4.92
N ASP A 156 4.98 -15.23 -5.70
CA ASP A 156 6.39 -15.16 -6.08
C ASP A 156 6.65 -13.97 -7.00
N VAL A 157 7.72 -13.21 -6.71
CA VAL A 157 8.08 -11.98 -7.44
C VAL A 157 9.60 -11.84 -7.56
N PRO A 158 10.11 -11.07 -8.53
CA PRO A 158 11.55 -10.74 -8.60
C PRO A 158 12.05 -10.07 -7.32
N LEU A 159 13.11 -10.62 -6.72
CA LEU A 159 13.73 -10.08 -5.51
C LEU A 159 14.95 -9.24 -5.86
N ILE A 160 14.77 -7.93 -6.02
CA ILE A 160 15.78 -6.96 -6.42
C ILE A 160 16.27 -6.20 -5.19
N LYS A 161 17.51 -6.46 -4.74
CA LYS A 161 18.10 -5.89 -3.51
C LYS A 161 19.10 -4.77 -3.76
N ALA A 162 19.45 -4.52 -5.01
CA ALA A 162 20.37 -3.47 -5.45
C ALA A 162 19.70 -2.59 -6.52
N PRO A 163 20.19 -1.36 -6.76
CA PRO A 163 19.68 -0.54 -7.85
C PRO A 163 19.81 -1.21 -9.21
N THR A 164 18.80 -1.03 -10.05
CA THR A 164 18.83 -1.51 -11.43
C THR A 164 19.67 -0.57 -12.28
N LYS A 165 20.88 -0.97 -12.63
CA LYS A 165 21.87 -0.20 -13.41
C LYS A 165 22.22 -0.86 -14.73
N THR A 166 22.10 -2.19 -14.82
CA THR A 166 22.50 -2.99 -15.96
C THR A 166 21.40 -3.97 -16.35
N ALA A 167 21.51 -4.54 -17.55
CA ALA A 167 20.57 -5.56 -18.04
C ALA A 167 20.47 -6.79 -17.11
N GLU A 168 21.52 -7.13 -16.39
CA GLU A 168 21.54 -8.28 -15.46
C GLU A 168 20.49 -8.13 -14.34
N ASN A 169 20.27 -6.88 -13.84
CA ASN A 169 19.27 -6.60 -12.81
C ASN A 169 17.86 -6.37 -13.39
N LEU A 170 17.69 -6.39 -14.73
CA LEU A 170 16.41 -6.29 -15.41
C LEU A 170 15.77 -7.65 -15.67
N LEU A 171 16.58 -8.70 -15.91
CA LEU A 171 16.11 -10.03 -16.30
C LEU A 171 16.06 -11.01 -15.11
N VAL A 172 15.58 -10.54 -13.96
CA VAL A 172 15.49 -11.32 -12.73
C VAL A 172 14.27 -12.24 -12.77
N SER A 173 14.47 -13.53 -12.50
CA SER A 173 13.39 -14.50 -12.33
C SER A 173 12.59 -14.22 -11.06
N ARG A 174 11.40 -14.80 -10.97
CA ARG A 174 10.62 -14.79 -9.74
C ARG A 174 11.34 -15.56 -8.62
N THR A 175 11.28 -15.03 -7.43
CA THR A 175 11.81 -15.63 -6.20
C THR A 175 10.63 -16.13 -5.37
N PRO A 176 10.72 -17.34 -4.78
CA PRO A 176 9.68 -17.84 -3.87
C PRO A 176 9.32 -16.82 -2.78
N LYS A 177 8.03 -16.64 -2.53
CA LYS A 177 7.52 -15.63 -1.58
C LYS A 177 8.12 -15.77 -0.18
N GLU A 178 8.46 -16.99 0.25
CA GLU A 178 9.10 -17.26 1.55
C GLU A 178 10.45 -16.56 1.69
N GLN A 179 11.24 -16.50 0.62
CA GLN A 179 12.52 -15.78 0.60
C GLN A 179 12.29 -14.26 0.59
N VAL A 180 11.22 -13.79 -0.06
CA VAL A 180 10.84 -12.37 -0.04
C VAL A 180 10.37 -11.99 1.37
N TYR A 181 9.58 -12.83 2.05
CA TYR A 181 9.23 -12.63 3.47
C TYR A 181 10.47 -12.56 4.36
N THR A 182 11.49 -13.37 4.10
CA THR A 182 12.76 -13.31 4.85
C THR A 182 13.44 -11.94 4.71
N LEU A 183 13.45 -11.33 3.50
CA LEU A 183 13.94 -9.97 3.33
C LEU A 183 13.08 -8.96 4.09
N VAL A 184 11.76 -9.06 3.98
CA VAL A 184 10.82 -8.15 4.67
C VAL A 184 11.04 -8.18 6.18
N GLN A 185 11.14 -9.35 6.79
CA GLN A 185 11.42 -9.51 8.22
C GLN A 185 12.80 -8.96 8.61
N THR A 186 13.80 -9.20 7.77
CA THR A 186 15.17 -8.69 8.00
C THR A 186 15.21 -7.17 7.96
N ASP A 187 14.63 -6.57 6.94
CA ASP A 187 14.56 -5.11 6.79
C ASP A 187 13.86 -4.45 7.98
N LEU A 188 12.72 -5.00 8.43
CA LEU A 188 11.99 -4.48 9.59
C LEU A 188 12.76 -4.62 10.90
N ARG A 189 13.38 -5.77 11.13
CA ARG A 189 14.21 -6.01 12.32
C ARG A 189 15.40 -5.06 12.41
N GLU A 190 16.08 -4.82 11.27
CA GLU A 190 17.22 -3.94 11.20
C GLU A 190 16.85 -2.46 11.21
N ALA A 191 15.65 -2.10 10.71
CA ALA A 191 15.16 -0.72 10.73
C ALA A 191 14.73 -0.27 12.14
N THR A 192 14.05 -1.13 12.88
CA THR A 192 13.35 -0.77 14.13
C THR A 192 14.22 0.01 15.13
N PRO A 193 15.47 -0.37 15.47
CA PRO A 193 16.26 0.33 16.48
C PRO A 193 16.70 1.75 16.06
N ASP A 194 16.83 2.02 14.76
CA ASP A 194 17.30 3.31 14.23
C ASP A 194 16.14 4.23 13.82
N LEU A 195 14.87 3.77 13.92
CA LEU A 195 13.70 4.60 13.70
C LEU A 195 13.36 5.42 14.93
N PRO A 196 12.79 6.64 14.79
CA PRO A 196 12.34 7.46 15.90
C PRO A 196 11.15 6.83 16.64
N GLU A 197 10.94 7.20 17.89
CA GLU A 197 9.75 6.79 18.65
C GLU A 197 8.48 7.47 18.14
N ALA A 198 8.57 8.71 17.66
CA ALA A 198 7.46 9.48 17.12
C ALA A 198 7.87 10.26 15.88
N ALA A 199 7.01 10.25 14.86
CA ALA A 199 7.14 11.07 13.66
C ALA A 199 5.78 11.15 12.94
N ILE A 200 5.48 12.29 12.35
CA ILE A 200 4.28 12.49 11.54
C ILE A 200 4.61 12.13 10.08
N GLY A 201 3.80 11.27 9.48
CA GLY A 201 3.94 10.89 8.07
C GLY A 201 5.17 10.05 7.72
N ARG A 202 5.91 9.57 8.73
CA ARG A 202 7.14 8.79 8.55
C ARG A 202 7.15 7.56 9.44
N ALA A 203 8.01 6.60 9.10
CA ALA A 203 8.16 5.37 9.88
C ALA A 203 8.68 5.66 11.29
N THR A 204 8.11 4.96 12.25
CA THR A 204 8.50 4.97 13.66
C THR A 204 8.80 3.55 14.12
N GLN A 205 9.40 3.39 15.30
CA GLN A 205 9.57 2.06 15.90
C GLN A 205 8.23 1.31 16.01
N SER A 206 7.19 2.00 16.46
CA SER A 206 5.84 1.41 16.57
C SER A 206 5.26 1.02 15.20
N ALA A 207 5.49 1.82 14.15
CA ALA A 207 5.08 1.49 12.78
C ALA A 207 5.80 0.23 12.26
N ALA A 208 7.11 0.11 12.50
CA ALA A 208 7.88 -1.06 12.09
C ALA A 208 7.48 -2.32 12.86
N GLN A 209 7.21 -2.21 14.17
CA GLN A 209 6.71 -3.30 14.99
C GLN A 209 5.30 -3.75 14.57
N ALA A 210 4.40 -2.80 14.26
CA ALA A 210 3.05 -3.11 13.80
C ALA A 210 3.06 -3.77 12.40
N LEU A 211 3.91 -3.30 11.48
CA LEU A 211 4.11 -3.98 10.20
C LEU A 211 4.71 -5.38 10.39
N SER A 212 5.66 -5.55 11.31
CA SER A 212 6.22 -6.87 11.66
C SER A 212 5.13 -7.81 12.21
N ALA A 213 4.21 -7.31 13.04
CA ALA A 213 3.08 -8.08 13.54
C ALA A 213 2.12 -8.49 12.40
N ARG A 214 1.87 -7.60 11.43
CA ARG A 214 1.07 -7.90 10.24
C ARG A 214 1.74 -8.97 9.36
N VAL A 215 3.06 -8.89 9.18
CA VAL A 215 3.85 -9.91 8.45
C VAL A 215 3.80 -11.25 9.19
N ALA A 216 4.00 -11.26 10.50
CA ALA A 216 3.89 -12.47 11.32
C ALA A 216 2.49 -13.11 11.24
N LEU A 217 1.44 -12.28 11.17
CA LEU A 217 0.06 -12.76 11.01
C LEU A 217 -0.14 -13.47 9.65
N GLU A 218 0.41 -12.94 8.56
CA GLU A 218 0.39 -13.61 7.25
C GLU A 218 1.13 -14.95 7.27
N LEU A 219 2.21 -15.05 8.04
CA LEU A 219 2.99 -16.26 8.24
C LEU A 219 2.39 -17.20 9.31
N GLN A 220 1.27 -16.82 9.93
CA GLN A 220 0.61 -17.55 11.03
C GLN A 220 1.50 -17.75 12.26
N ASP A 221 2.52 -16.91 12.44
CA ASP A 221 3.32 -16.88 13.66
C ASP A 221 2.60 -16.07 14.75
N TYR A 222 1.56 -16.69 15.32
CA TYR A 222 0.68 -16.04 16.30
C TYR A 222 1.41 -15.66 17.60
N ALA A 223 2.47 -16.38 17.97
CA ALA A 223 3.29 -16.03 19.12
C ALA A 223 4.04 -14.71 18.88
N ALA A 224 4.65 -14.54 17.72
CA ALA A 224 5.29 -13.30 17.35
C ALA A 224 4.28 -12.13 17.22
N VAL A 225 3.10 -12.37 16.64
CA VAL A 225 2.02 -11.37 16.61
C VAL A 225 1.66 -10.89 18.01
N ALA A 226 1.44 -11.82 18.94
CA ALA A 226 1.07 -11.51 20.32
C ALA A 226 2.16 -10.65 21.01
N ALA A 227 3.43 -11.02 20.87
CA ALA A 227 4.54 -10.30 21.47
C ALA A 227 4.74 -8.89 20.88
N LEU A 228 4.72 -8.76 19.54
CA LEU A 228 4.94 -7.48 18.86
C LEU A 228 3.80 -6.48 19.12
N SER A 229 2.55 -6.97 19.09
CA SER A 229 1.38 -6.13 19.38
C SER A 229 1.32 -5.71 20.84
N GLU A 230 1.65 -6.60 21.78
CA GLU A 230 1.74 -6.27 23.20
C GLU A 230 2.72 -5.11 23.44
N ALA A 231 3.91 -5.16 22.84
CA ALA A 231 4.91 -4.11 22.98
C ALA A 231 4.40 -2.73 22.53
N ILE A 232 3.47 -2.69 21.55
CA ILE A 232 2.84 -1.44 21.09
C ILE A 232 1.77 -0.98 22.09
N LEU A 233 0.93 -1.88 22.56
CA LEU A 233 -0.16 -1.57 23.50
C LEU A 233 0.38 -1.04 24.83
N GLN A 234 1.47 -1.63 25.33
CA GLN A 234 2.09 -1.23 26.61
C GLN A 234 2.74 0.15 26.57
N ARG A 235 3.14 0.67 25.41
CA ARG A 235 3.73 2.02 25.32
C ARG A 235 2.75 3.14 25.68
N ARG A 236 1.44 2.90 25.63
CA ARG A 236 0.38 3.88 25.92
C ARG A 236 0.48 5.19 25.12
N GLN A 237 1.16 5.13 23.97
CA GLN A 237 1.27 6.25 23.02
C GLN A 237 0.05 6.37 22.14
N PHE A 238 -0.71 5.28 22.00
CA PHE A 238 -1.87 5.17 21.12
C PHE A 238 -3.09 4.70 21.91
N SER A 239 -4.26 5.10 21.45
CA SER A 239 -5.54 4.64 21.99
C SER A 239 -6.63 4.75 20.94
N LEU A 240 -7.75 4.04 21.14
CA LEU A 240 -8.93 4.22 20.31
C LEU A 240 -9.47 5.65 20.47
N VAL A 241 -9.79 6.33 19.36
CA VAL A 241 -10.57 7.54 19.40
C VAL A 241 -12.01 7.21 19.85
N SER A 242 -12.64 8.09 20.58
CA SER A 242 -13.99 7.87 21.10
C SER A 242 -15.07 7.92 20.01
N ASP A 243 -14.87 8.75 19.02
CA ASP A 243 -15.72 8.85 17.83
C ASP A 243 -14.96 8.34 16.61
N TYR A 244 -15.46 7.26 16.01
CA TYR A 244 -14.85 6.66 14.84
C TYR A 244 -14.71 7.62 13.66
N ARG A 245 -15.63 8.56 13.48
CA ARG A 245 -15.58 9.53 12.39
C ARG A 245 -14.35 10.43 12.47
N MET A 246 -13.88 10.74 13.68
CA MET A 246 -12.68 11.55 13.87
C MET A 246 -11.43 11.00 13.20
N LEU A 247 -11.35 9.67 12.97
CA LEU A 247 -10.22 9.03 12.26
C LEU A 247 -10.02 9.59 10.85
N PHE A 248 -11.09 10.07 10.22
CA PHE A 248 -11.09 10.48 8.81
C PHE A 248 -11.30 12.00 8.68
N ASP A 249 -11.93 12.64 9.65
CA ASP A 249 -12.11 14.09 9.68
C ASP A 249 -10.87 14.83 10.22
N THR A 250 -10.10 14.16 11.09
CA THR A 250 -8.92 14.75 11.75
C THR A 250 -7.67 13.96 11.37
N LYS A 251 -6.66 14.66 10.87
CA LYS A 251 -5.36 14.07 10.54
C LYS A 251 -4.56 13.79 11.81
N ASN A 252 -3.77 12.72 11.80
CA ASN A 252 -2.82 12.35 12.85
C ASN A 252 -3.46 12.23 14.24
N THR A 253 -4.56 11.49 14.32
CA THR A 253 -5.22 11.21 15.60
C THR A 253 -4.36 10.33 16.49
N ILE A 254 -4.71 10.22 17.77
CA ILE A 254 -4.01 9.34 18.71
C ILE A 254 -4.09 7.84 18.35
N GLU A 255 -4.97 7.47 17.44
CA GLU A 255 -5.08 6.10 16.94
C GLU A 255 -4.11 5.82 15.78
N SER A 256 -3.53 6.85 15.14
CA SER A 256 -2.66 6.72 13.98
C SER A 256 -1.26 6.25 14.37
N ILE A 257 -0.88 5.05 13.97
CA ILE A 257 0.49 4.52 14.16
C ILE A 257 1.37 4.88 12.95
N PHE A 258 0.82 4.73 11.74
CA PHE A 258 1.45 5.20 10.51
C PHE A 258 0.38 5.72 9.56
N GLU A 259 0.46 7.03 9.26
CA GLU A 259 -0.51 7.74 8.45
C GLU A 259 0.20 8.56 7.38
N LEU A 260 -0.12 8.29 6.11
CA LEU A 260 0.43 9.04 4.99
C LEU A 260 -0.24 10.39 4.88
N GLN A 261 0.59 11.41 4.70
CA GLN A 261 0.16 12.80 4.67
C GLN A 261 -0.12 13.23 3.23
N TYR A 262 -1.30 13.81 3.02
CA TYR A 262 -1.68 14.39 1.75
C TYR A 262 -2.07 15.86 1.94
N TYR A 263 -1.87 16.64 0.90
CA TYR A 263 -2.11 18.07 0.84
C TYR A 263 -2.79 18.42 -0.49
N PRO A 264 -3.47 19.57 -0.62
CA PRO A 264 -4.08 19.95 -1.90
C PRO A 264 -3.11 19.96 -3.09
N THR A 265 -1.81 20.19 -2.82
CA THR A 265 -0.72 20.13 -3.82
C THR A 265 -0.17 18.73 -4.06
N SER A 266 -0.55 17.75 -3.25
CA SER A 266 -0.17 16.33 -3.35
C SER A 266 -1.37 15.47 -2.96
N ALA A 267 -2.40 15.54 -3.78
CA ALA A 267 -3.72 14.95 -3.54
C ALA A 267 -3.72 13.43 -3.76
N ASN A 268 -4.67 12.72 -3.13
CA ASN A 268 -4.83 11.27 -3.31
C ASN A 268 -6.04 10.85 -4.16
N GLY A 269 -7.03 11.70 -4.29
CA GLY A 269 -8.22 11.43 -5.09
C GLY A 269 -9.15 10.33 -4.55
N LEU A 270 -9.01 9.84 -3.32
CA LEU A 270 -9.84 8.74 -2.81
C LEU A 270 -11.32 9.10 -2.80
N ALA A 271 -11.70 10.28 -2.31
CA ALA A 271 -13.08 10.75 -2.32
C ALA A 271 -13.68 10.78 -3.74
N PHE A 272 -12.88 11.11 -4.76
CA PHE A 272 -13.30 11.15 -6.15
C PHE A 272 -13.90 9.83 -6.65
N TRP A 273 -13.36 8.70 -6.21
CA TRP A 273 -13.82 7.38 -6.66
C TRP A 273 -15.17 6.99 -6.09
N PHE A 274 -15.50 7.48 -4.89
CA PHE A 274 -16.74 7.15 -4.17
C PHE A 274 -17.88 8.13 -4.44
N PHE A 275 -17.57 9.42 -4.58
CA PHE A 275 -18.59 10.47 -4.67
C PHE A 275 -19.21 10.54 -6.07
N PRO A 276 -20.52 10.88 -6.17
CA PRO A 276 -21.19 11.05 -7.46
C PRO A 276 -20.66 12.26 -8.24
N THR A 277 -20.84 12.25 -9.55
CA THR A 277 -20.39 13.31 -10.46
C THR A 277 -20.99 14.70 -10.11
N ALA A 278 -22.23 14.73 -9.63
CA ALA A 278 -22.86 15.97 -9.16
C ALA A 278 -22.12 16.66 -7.99
N LEU A 279 -21.30 15.90 -7.26
CA LEU A 279 -20.45 16.37 -6.14
C LEU A 279 -18.97 16.44 -6.51
N GLY A 280 -18.63 16.31 -7.80
CA GLY A 280 -17.25 16.39 -8.26
C GLY A 280 -16.50 15.05 -8.24
N GLY A 281 -17.17 13.95 -7.95
CA GLY A 281 -16.59 12.59 -7.98
C GLY A 281 -16.88 11.85 -9.27
N ARG A 282 -16.70 10.52 -9.24
CA ARG A 282 -16.92 9.63 -10.37
C ARG A 282 -17.96 8.52 -10.08
N ASN A 283 -18.20 8.20 -8.79
CA ASN A 283 -19.02 7.06 -8.36
C ASN A 283 -18.61 5.73 -9.04
N GLU A 284 -17.32 5.54 -9.20
CA GLU A 284 -16.78 4.35 -9.87
C GLU A 284 -16.89 3.11 -8.99
N VAL A 285 -16.70 3.29 -7.69
CA VAL A 285 -16.79 2.23 -6.68
C VAL A 285 -17.63 2.70 -5.49
N GLY A 286 -18.21 1.76 -4.77
CA GLY A 286 -18.98 2.12 -3.59
C GLY A 286 -19.33 0.93 -2.70
N PRO A 287 -19.69 1.18 -1.42
CA PRO A 287 -20.10 0.14 -0.49
C PRO A 287 -21.49 -0.42 -0.79
N ARG A 288 -22.22 0.16 -1.73
CA ARG A 288 -23.53 -0.29 -2.22
C ARG A 288 -23.45 -0.61 -3.70
N GLY A 289 -24.00 -1.73 -4.12
CA GLY A 289 -24.06 -2.17 -5.50
C GLY A 289 -23.84 -3.69 -5.62
N ALA A 290 -23.80 -4.21 -6.85
CA ALA A 290 -23.67 -5.62 -7.12
C ALA A 290 -22.35 -6.18 -6.55
N GLY A 291 -22.44 -7.28 -5.81
CA GLY A 291 -21.30 -7.97 -5.21
C GLY A 291 -20.72 -7.30 -3.96
N SER A 292 -21.27 -6.17 -3.47
CA SER A 292 -20.95 -5.64 -2.14
C SER A 292 -22.00 -6.08 -1.12
N THR A 293 -21.54 -6.51 0.04
CA THR A 293 -22.38 -6.84 1.20
C THR A 293 -21.95 -6.04 2.44
N LEU A 294 -21.15 -4.98 2.26
CA LEU A 294 -20.62 -4.21 3.38
C LEU A 294 -21.73 -3.51 4.18
N GLU A 295 -22.70 -2.91 3.50
CA GLU A 295 -23.76 -2.18 4.20
C GLU A 295 -24.57 -3.07 5.15
N SER A 296 -24.81 -4.33 4.77
CA SER A 296 -25.50 -5.34 5.58
C SER A 296 -24.59 -6.04 6.60
N ALA A 297 -23.27 -5.83 6.51
CA ALA A 297 -22.31 -6.38 7.46
C ALA A 297 -22.31 -5.65 8.81
N TYR A 298 -22.75 -4.40 8.84
CA TYR A 298 -22.87 -3.64 10.08
C TYR A 298 -24.08 -4.08 10.89
N GLU A 299 -23.88 -4.32 12.17
CA GLU A 299 -24.97 -4.64 13.11
C GLU A 299 -25.91 -3.43 13.31
N PRO A 300 -27.17 -3.64 13.69
CA PRO A 300 -28.05 -2.56 14.10
C PRO A 300 -27.44 -1.75 15.27
N GLY A 301 -27.37 -0.43 15.10
CA GLY A 301 -26.75 0.47 16.08
C GLY A 301 -25.24 0.69 15.94
N ASP A 302 -24.57 0.01 15.01
CA ASP A 302 -23.14 0.21 14.75
C ASP A 302 -22.90 1.62 14.19
N ARG A 303 -22.24 2.48 15.00
CA ARG A 303 -21.96 3.87 14.65
C ARG A 303 -20.98 4.01 13.48
N ARG A 304 -20.17 3.00 13.20
CA ARG A 304 -19.22 3.00 12.08
C ARG A 304 -19.93 2.98 10.74
N LYS A 305 -21.15 2.45 10.66
CA LYS A 305 -21.95 2.45 9.45
C LYS A 305 -22.16 3.87 8.93
N ILE A 306 -22.70 4.76 9.77
CA ILE A 306 -23.00 6.14 9.37
C ILE A 306 -21.74 7.00 9.22
N ALA A 307 -20.62 6.59 9.81
CA ALA A 307 -19.32 7.23 9.62
C ALA A 307 -18.63 6.82 8.30
N SER A 308 -19.01 5.67 7.74
CA SER A 308 -18.39 5.10 6.54
C SER A 308 -19.28 5.17 5.30
N ILE A 309 -20.61 5.13 5.49
CA ILE A 309 -21.60 5.06 4.41
C ILE A 309 -22.67 6.13 4.66
N SER A 310 -22.89 6.98 3.68
CA SER A 310 -23.89 8.06 3.78
C SER A 310 -25.30 7.50 4.01
N PRO A 311 -26.03 7.98 5.04
CA PRO A 311 -27.44 7.67 5.24
C PRO A 311 -28.35 8.43 4.25
N GLY A 312 -27.85 9.39 3.46
CA GLY A 312 -28.62 10.14 2.45
C GLY A 312 -29.15 11.51 2.93
N ASN A 313 -28.76 11.96 4.11
CA ASN A 313 -29.15 13.27 4.66
C ASN A 313 -27.97 14.20 4.98
N LEU A 314 -26.76 13.78 4.66
CA LEU A 314 -25.56 14.60 4.83
C LEU A 314 -25.46 15.64 3.73
N ILE A 315 -25.03 16.85 4.07
CA ILE A 315 -24.86 17.96 3.13
C ILE A 315 -23.36 18.26 2.96
N LEU A 316 -22.92 18.38 1.73
CA LEU A 316 -21.57 18.82 1.35
C LEU A 316 -21.71 19.92 0.29
N ASP A 317 -21.14 21.09 0.56
CA ASP A 317 -21.19 22.25 -0.36
C ASP A 317 -22.62 22.58 -0.85
N GLY A 318 -23.61 22.51 0.07
CA GLY A 318 -25.01 22.76 -0.21
C GLY A 318 -25.76 21.67 -0.98
N LYS A 319 -25.12 20.54 -1.27
CA LYS A 319 -25.72 19.40 -1.97
C LYS A 319 -25.81 18.18 -1.05
N THR A 320 -26.90 17.42 -1.18
CA THR A 320 -27.10 16.18 -0.42
C THR A 320 -26.23 15.07 -0.96
N ILE A 321 -25.47 14.40 -0.08
CA ILE A 321 -24.72 13.18 -0.40
C ILE A 321 -25.73 12.02 -0.46
N PRO A 322 -25.86 11.33 -1.60
CA PRO A 322 -26.82 10.22 -1.73
C PRO A 322 -26.56 9.10 -0.72
N ALA A 323 -27.65 8.42 -0.31
CA ALA A 323 -27.54 7.25 0.54
C ALA A 323 -26.73 6.14 -0.13
N GLY A 324 -25.84 5.49 0.64
CA GLY A 324 -24.97 4.42 0.13
C GLY A 324 -23.65 4.91 -0.47
N THR A 325 -23.40 6.22 -0.55
CA THR A 325 -22.09 6.76 -0.91
C THR A 325 -21.07 6.42 0.17
N GLY A 326 -19.89 5.93 -0.22
CA GLY A 326 -18.75 5.80 0.69
C GLY A 326 -18.23 7.17 1.11
N ILE A 327 -18.24 7.47 2.40
CA ILE A 327 -17.87 8.78 2.95
C ILE A 327 -16.70 8.73 3.92
N LYS A 328 -16.05 7.59 4.06
CA LYS A 328 -14.87 7.47 4.92
C LYS A 328 -13.81 8.49 4.51
N TYR A 329 -13.52 8.60 3.22
CA TYR A 329 -12.75 9.67 2.60
C TYR A 329 -13.74 10.67 2.02
N SER A 330 -13.71 11.92 2.47
CA SER A 330 -14.77 12.90 2.16
C SER A 330 -14.29 14.25 1.66
N ARG A 331 -12.97 14.46 1.60
CA ARG A 331 -12.39 15.75 1.20
C ARG A 331 -12.34 15.87 -0.33
N ILE A 332 -13.53 15.84 -0.97
CA ILE A 332 -13.64 15.83 -2.43
C ILE A 332 -13.04 17.07 -3.09
N SER A 333 -13.19 18.25 -2.47
CA SER A 333 -12.73 19.53 -3.03
C SER A 333 -11.21 19.71 -2.93
N SER A 334 -10.59 19.32 -1.81
CA SER A 334 -9.14 19.43 -1.57
C SER A 334 -8.37 18.17 -1.92
N GLN A 335 -9.04 17.02 -1.96
CA GLN A 335 -8.50 15.69 -2.23
C GLN A 335 -7.29 15.35 -1.34
N ASP A 336 -7.30 15.84 -0.12
CA ASP A 336 -6.20 15.71 0.83
C ASP A 336 -6.54 14.84 2.05
N ASP A 337 -7.47 13.89 1.89
CA ASP A 337 -7.70 12.88 2.92
C ASP A 337 -6.40 12.13 3.21
N ASN A 338 -5.99 12.11 4.49
CA ASN A 338 -4.87 11.26 4.89
C ASN A 338 -5.27 9.78 4.84
N VAL A 339 -4.29 8.90 4.67
CA VAL A 339 -4.53 7.46 4.63
C VAL A 339 -3.88 6.79 5.84
N GLN A 340 -4.73 6.14 6.62
CA GLN A 340 -4.32 5.29 7.73
C GLN A 340 -3.71 4.00 7.17
N VAL A 341 -2.38 3.88 7.20
CA VAL A 341 -1.68 2.65 6.75
C VAL A 341 -1.69 1.61 7.86
N ILE A 342 -1.48 2.07 9.10
CA ILE A 342 -1.52 1.23 10.29
C ILE A 342 -2.15 2.06 11.42
N ARG A 343 -3.15 1.52 12.09
CA ARG A 343 -3.78 2.17 13.24
C ARG A 343 -3.98 1.23 14.42
N TYR A 344 -4.20 1.81 15.59
CA TYR A 344 -4.23 1.10 16.87
C TYR A 344 -5.31 0.01 16.92
N ALA A 345 -6.52 0.27 16.38
CA ALA A 345 -7.58 -0.74 16.33
C ALA A 345 -7.18 -1.98 15.52
N GLU A 346 -6.42 -1.82 14.42
CA GLU A 346 -5.89 -2.97 13.68
C GLU A 346 -4.95 -3.79 14.57
N VAL A 347 -4.02 -3.14 15.29
CA VAL A 347 -3.08 -3.85 16.18
C VAL A 347 -3.84 -4.61 17.27
N MET A 348 -4.91 -4.03 17.82
CA MET A 348 -5.78 -4.74 18.78
C MET A 348 -6.44 -5.96 18.15
N LEU A 349 -6.95 -5.86 16.93
CA LEU A 349 -7.68 -6.94 16.24
C LEU A 349 -6.75 -8.08 15.80
N ILE A 350 -5.55 -7.77 15.29
CA ILE A 350 -4.58 -8.82 14.96
C ILE A 350 -4.06 -9.52 16.23
N ARG A 351 -3.89 -8.77 17.33
CA ARG A 351 -3.58 -9.37 18.64
C ARG A 351 -4.72 -10.28 19.12
N ALA A 352 -5.95 -9.81 19.06
CA ALA A 352 -7.12 -10.61 19.45
C ALA A 352 -7.17 -11.93 18.67
N GLU A 353 -6.92 -11.88 17.36
CA GLU A 353 -6.85 -13.09 16.53
C GLU A 353 -5.72 -14.02 16.96
N ALA A 354 -4.53 -13.50 17.17
CA ALA A 354 -3.37 -14.29 17.59
C ALA A 354 -3.60 -14.95 18.96
N LEU A 355 -4.14 -14.21 19.93
CA LEU A 355 -4.48 -14.72 21.25
C LEU A 355 -5.52 -15.83 21.20
N ALA A 356 -6.56 -15.67 20.38
CA ALA A 356 -7.55 -16.73 20.14
C ALA A 356 -6.89 -17.99 19.56
N GLN A 357 -5.94 -17.82 18.63
CA GLN A 357 -5.24 -18.93 18.01
C GLN A 357 -4.35 -19.69 18.99
N ILE A 358 -3.64 -19.00 19.88
CA ILE A 358 -2.76 -19.63 20.89
C ILE A 358 -3.48 -20.03 22.19
N GLY A 359 -4.83 -19.88 22.26
CA GLY A 359 -5.66 -20.38 23.35
C GLY A 359 -5.95 -19.36 24.46
N ASN A 360 -5.51 -18.11 24.37
CA ASN A 360 -5.88 -17.04 25.30
C ASN A 360 -7.19 -16.34 24.87
N GLN A 361 -8.30 -17.05 24.99
CA GLN A 361 -9.61 -16.56 24.54
C GLN A 361 -10.14 -15.39 25.37
N THR A 362 -9.81 -15.34 26.66
CA THR A 362 -10.28 -14.26 27.55
C THR A 362 -9.79 -12.92 27.12
N GLU A 363 -8.49 -12.74 27.01
CA GLU A 363 -7.89 -11.46 26.57
C GLU A 363 -8.28 -11.13 25.12
N SER A 364 -8.35 -12.15 24.26
CA SER A 364 -8.82 -11.99 22.89
C SER A 364 -10.22 -11.36 22.83
N LEU A 365 -11.15 -11.89 23.62
CA LEU A 365 -12.53 -11.40 23.69
C LEU A 365 -12.60 -9.99 24.31
N GLU A 366 -11.78 -9.70 25.31
CA GLU A 366 -11.69 -8.35 25.91
C GLU A 366 -11.28 -7.31 24.86
N LEU A 367 -10.24 -7.58 24.06
CA LEU A 367 -9.79 -6.67 22.99
C LEU A 367 -10.89 -6.45 21.93
N LEU A 368 -11.54 -7.53 21.50
CA LEU A 368 -12.66 -7.46 20.57
C LEU A 368 -13.79 -6.60 21.13
N ASN A 369 -14.18 -6.81 22.38
CA ASN A 369 -15.28 -6.09 23.02
C ASN A 369 -14.97 -4.60 23.26
N GLN A 370 -13.70 -4.21 23.45
CA GLN A 370 -13.32 -2.79 23.53
C GLN A 370 -13.61 -2.06 22.21
N ILE A 371 -13.33 -2.67 21.05
CA ILE A 371 -13.61 -2.09 19.75
C ILE A 371 -15.12 -2.00 19.52
N ARG A 372 -15.86 -3.05 19.86
CA ARG A 372 -17.32 -3.08 19.80
C ARG A 372 -17.97 -2.00 20.67
N GLN A 373 -17.46 -1.81 21.89
CA GLN A 373 -17.94 -0.76 22.79
C GLN A 373 -17.74 0.63 22.19
N ARG A 374 -16.58 0.91 21.59
CA ARG A 374 -16.33 2.16 20.87
C ARG A 374 -17.31 2.36 19.71
N ALA A 375 -17.66 1.28 19.00
CA ALA A 375 -18.66 1.29 17.93
C ALA A 375 -20.11 1.46 18.42
N GLY A 376 -20.35 1.44 19.74
CA GLY A 376 -21.69 1.53 20.35
C GLY A 376 -22.41 0.19 20.43
N LEU A 377 -21.69 -0.92 20.29
CA LEU A 377 -22.23 -2.28 20.32
C LEU A 377 -22.04 -2.93 21.69
N GLY A 378 -22.91 -3.87 22.03
CA GLY A 378 -22.79 -4.69 23.22
C GLY A 378 -21.62 -5.68 23.14
N ALA A 379 -21.14 -6.13 24.31
CA ALA A 379 -20.15 -7.18 24.41
C ALA A 379 -20.72 -8.53 23.94
N LEU A 380 -19.89 -9.33 23.28
CA LEU A 380 -20.23 -10.67 22.85
C LEU A 380 -19.91 -11.67 23.97
N PRO A 381 -20.82 -12.59 24.28
CA PRO A 381 -20.63 -13.61 25.33
C PRO A 381 -19.99 -14.90 24.77
N ILE A 382 -19.01 -14.78 23.85
CA ILE A 382 -18.43 -15.91 23.16
C ILE A 382 -17.51 -16.72 24.08
N ARG A 383 -17.59 -18.04 23.98
CA ARG A 383 -16.77 -18.98 24.74
C ARG A 383 -16.06 -20.00 23.84
N ASP A 384 -16.46 -20.13 22.60
CA ASP A 384 -15.89 -21.07 21.63
C ASP A 384 -14.86 -20.38 20.75
N LYS A 385 -13.70 -21.04 20.52
CA LYS A 385 -12.59 -20.48 19.71
C LYS A 385 -13.03 -20.17 18.28
N LYS A 386 -13.81 -21.03 17.64
CA LYS A 386 -14.23 -20.87 16.27
C LYS A 386 -15.17 -19.68 16.12
N GLU A 387 -16.13 -19.57 17.04
CA GLU A 387 -17.04 -18.41 17.06
C GLU A 387 -16.28 -17.11 17.30
N LEU A 388 -15.29 -17.11 18.21
CA LEU A 388 -14.45 -15.96 18.49
C LEU A 388 -13.66 -15.51 17.26
N LEU A 389 -13.02 -16.44 16.55
CA LEU A 389 -12.29 -16.13 15.31
C LEU A 389 -13.20 -15.58 14.22
N MET A 390 -14.42 -16.11 14.08
CA MET A 390 -15.41 -15.59 13.14
C MET A 390 -15.89 -14.17 13.53
N ALA A 391 -16.09 -13.92 14.83
CA ALA A 391 -16.43 -12.60 15.32
C ALA A 391 -15.30 -11.59 15.10
N ILE A 392 -14.04 -11.98 15.30
CA ILE A 392 -12.87 -11.14 15.02
C ILE A 392 -12.75 -10.84 13.53
N GLU A 393 -12.96 -11.84 12.65
CA GLU A 393 -12.98 -11.61 11.19
C GLU A 393 -14.06 -10.59 10.80
N GLN A 394 -15.27 -10.75 11.34
CA GLN A 394 -16.37 -9.82 11.10
C GLN A 394 -16.07 -8.42 11.64
N GLU A 395 -15.50 -8.31 12.83
CA GLU A 395 -15.11 -7.02 13.42
C GLU A 395 -14.02 -6.33 12.61
N LYS A 396 -12.98 -7.08 12.18
CA LYS A 396 -11.95 -6.55 11.25
C LYS A 396 -12.56 -6.03 9.94
N ARG A 397 -13.53 -6.78 9.38
CA ARG A 397 -14.20 -6.40 8.16
C ARG A 397 -14.87 -5.02 8.26
N VAL A 398 -15.68 -4.79 9.31
CA VAL A 398 -16.44 -3.55 9.46
C VAL A 398 -15.58 -2.40 10.01
N GLU A 399 -14.63 -2.72 10.86
CA GLU A 399 -13.68 -1.74 11.42
C GLU A 399 -12.74 -1.17 10.37
N LEU A 400 -12.15 -2.04 9.53
CA LEU A 400 -11.14 -1.69 8.54
C LEU A 400 -11.72 -1.59 7.11
N ALA A 401 -13.04 -1.50 6.97
CA ALA A 401 -13.70 -1.36 5.68
C ALA A 401 -13.16 -0.15 4.90
N MET A 402 -12.91 -0.32 3.62
CA MET A 402 -12.34 0.70 2.72
C MET A 402 -10.91 1.17 3.12
N GLU A 403 -10.15 0.32 3.85
CA GLU A 403 -8.75 0.56 4.20
C GLU A 403 -7.80 -0.49 3.59
N GLY A 404 -8.31 -1.37 2.71
CA GLY A 404 -7.47 -2.28 1.94
C GLY A 404 -7.10 -3.60 2.65
N TYR A 405 -7.93 -4.11 3.54
CA TYR A 405 -7.62 -5.32 4.33
C TYR A 405 -8.38 -6.57 3.88
N ARG A 406 -9.65 -6.45 3.50
CA ARG A 406 -10.59 -7.56 3.42
C ARG A 406 -10.14 -8.72 2.52
N TRP A 407 -9.63 -8.43 1.32
CA TRP A 407 -9.13 -9.44 0.38
C TRP A 407 -8.02 -10.31 0.98
N PHE A 408 -7.02 -9.66 1.57
CA PHE A 408 -5.86 -10.35 2.13
C PHE A 408 -6.22 -11.19 3.36
N ASP A 409 -7.12 -10.70 4.22
CA ASP A 409 -7.61 -11.48 5.35
C ASP A 409 -8.35 -12.74 4.89
N LEU A 410 -9.19 -12.65 3.86
CA LEU A 410 -9.91 -13.78 3.31
C LEU A 410 -8.97 -14.83 2.68
N ILE A 411 -7.93 -14.37 1.97
CA ILE A 411 -6.93 -15.28 1.39
C ILE A 411 -6.17 -16.00 2.50
N ARG A 412 -5.62 -15.25 3.46
CA ARG A 412 -4.81 -15.76 4.56
C ARG A 412 -5.56 -16.79 5.41
N THR A 413 -6.85 -16.57 5.64
CA THR A 413 -7.68 -17.47 6.42
C THR A 413 -8.29 -18.63 5.61
N GLY A 414 -7.98 -18.71 4.29
CA GLY A 414 -8.53 -19.72 3.39
C GLY A 414 -10.02 -19.57 3.08
N ARG A 415 -10.60 -18.40 3.35
CA ARG A 415 -12.04 -18.16 3.23
C ARG A 415 -12.47 -17.47 1.94
N ALA A 416 -11.51 -17.02 1.14
CA ALA A 416 -11.80 -16.24 -0.08
C ALA A 416 -12.74 -16.96 -1.04
N GLN A 417 -12.49 -18.25 -1.32
CA GLN A 417 -13.32 -19.03 -2.25
C GLN A 417 -14.75 -19.16 -1.77
N ASP A 418 -14.95 -19.46 -0.47
CA ASP A 418 -16.29 -19.65 0.09
C ASP A 418 -17.09 -18.35 0.17
N VAL A 419 -16.45 -17.26 0.65
CA VAL A 419 -17.11 -15.97 0.84
C VAL A 419 -17.40 -15.29 -0.50
N LEU A 420 -16.44 -15.32 -1.42
CA LEU A 420 -16.51 -14.60 -2.69
C LEU A 420 -17.03 -15.46 -3.85
N LYS A 421 -17.27 -16.75 -3.60
CA LYS A 421 -17.72 -17.72 -4.63
C LYS A 421 -16.74 -17.89 -5.78
N ILE A 422 -15.42 -17.73 -5.49
CA ILE A 422 -14.37 -17.94 -6.46
C ILE A 422 -14.14 -19.44 -6.63
N THR A 423 -14.42 -19.99 -7.80
CA THR A 423 -14.30 -21.43 -8.08
C THR A 423 -12.89 -21.85 -8.43
N ASP A 424 -12.08 -20.93 -8.98
CA ASP A 424 -10.70 -21.20 -9.37
C ASP A 424 -9.74 -20.53 -8.38
N SER A 425 -9.04 -21.30 -7.55
CA SER A 425 -8.07 -20.82 -6.57
C SER A 425 -6.88 -20.08 -7.20
N LYS A 426 -6.60 -20.30 -8.49
CA LYS A 426 -5.54 -19.60 -9.23
C LYS A 426 -5.82 -18.10 -9.39
N LYS A 427 -7.09 -17.70 -9.25
CA LYS A 427 -7.55 -16.31 -9.28
C LYS A 427 -7.35 -15.55 -7.95
N LEU A 428 -6.77 -16.18 -6.94
CA LEU A 428 -6.46 -15.53 -5.65
C LEU A 428 -5.19 -14.69 -5.67
N VAL A 429 -4.47 -14.66 -6.78
CA VAL A 429 -3.34 -13.76 -7.04
C VAL A 429 -3.59 -12.99 -8.33
N LEU A 430 -2.92 -11.84 -8.51
CA LEU A 430 -3.00 -11.06 -9.75
C LEU A 430 -2.10 -11.67 -10.84
N PRO A 431 -2.43 -11.44 -12.13
CA PRO A 431 -1.52 -11.79 -13.22
C PRO A 431 -0.25 -10.94 -13.18
N ILE A 432 0.88 -11.53 -13.55
CA ILE A 432 2.08 -10.74 -13.88
C ILE A 432 1.74 -9.89 -15.12
N PRO A 433 2.03 -8.58 -15.13
CA PRO A 433 1.72 -7.73 -16.26
C PRO A 433 2.33 -8.26 -17.57
N GLN A 434 1.54 -8.31 -18.63
CA GLN A 434 1.97 -8.87 -19.93
C GLN A 434 3.23 -8.20 -20.46
N GLN A 435 3.36 -6.89 -20.31
CA GLN A 435 4.54 -6.14 -20.77
C GLN A 435 5.82 -6.57 -20.05
N GLU A 436 5.73 -6.88 -18.77
CA GLU A 436 6.89 -7.35 -17.98
C GLU A 436 7.38 -8.72 -18.47
N ILE A 437 6.45 -9.62 -18.83
CA ILE A 437 6.80 -10.93 -19.41
C ILE A 437 7.43 -10.78 -20.80
N LEU A 438 6.93 -9.84 -21.62
CA LEU A 438 7.48 -9.57 -22.95
C LEU A 438 8.91 -9.00 -22.90
N ILE A 439 9.22 -8.20 -21.88
CA ILE A 439 10.55 -7.59 -21.70
C ILE A 439 11.52 -8.55 -21.01
N ASN A 440 11.04 -9.33 -20.03
CA ASN A 440 11.84 -10.24 -19.23
C ASN A 440 11.44 -11.70 -19.50
N PRO A 441 12.15 -12.43 -20.37
CA PRO A 441 11.82 -13.81 -20.71
C PRO A 441 11.99 -14.80 -19.54
N ASN A 442 12.60 -14.37 -18.42
CA ASN A 442 12.74 -15.19 -17.21
C ASN A 442 11.51 -15.11 -16.30
N LEU A 443 10.53 -14.25 -16.63
CA LEU A 443 9.27 -14.17 -15.89
C LEU A 443 8.27 -15.20 -16.44
N VAL A 444 7.75 -16.00 -15.54
CA VAL A 444 6.67 -16.95 -15.83
C VAL A 444 5.38 -16.41 -15.24
N GLN A 445 4.29 -16.47 -15.99
CA GLN A 445 2.96 -16.02 -15.58
C GLN A 445 2.45 -16.82 -14.36
N ASN A 446 1.62 -16.19 -13.55
CA ASN A 446 0.85 -16.89 -12.54
C ASN A 446 -0.11 -17.89 -13.20
N GLU A 447 -0.25 -19.05 -12.60
CA GLU A 447 -1.15 -20.09 -13.10
C GLU A 447 -2.59 -19.54 -13.13
N GLY A 448 -3.32 -19.84 -14.22
CA GLY A 448 -4.69 -19.34 -14.44
C GLY A 448 -4.79 -18.07 -15.30
N TYR A 449 -3.65 -17.55 -15.81
CA TYR A 449 -3.63 -16.35 -16.66
C TYR A 449 -2.88 -16.58 -17.96
#